data_08914ac150a4e99be8ed0aa0e31889da
#
_entry.id   08914ac150a4e99be8ed0aa0e31889da
#
_cell.length_a   1.000
_cell.length_b   1.000
_cell.length_c   1.000
_cell.angle_alpha   90.00
_cell.angle_beta   90.00
_cell.angle_gamma   90.00
#
_symmetry.space_group_name_H-M   'P 1'
#
loop_
_entity.id
_entity.type
_entity.pdbx_description
1 polymer ?
#
loop_
_entity_poly.entity_id
_entity_poly.type
_entity_poly.pdbx_seq_one_letter_code
_entity_poly.pdbx_strand_id
1 'polypeptide(L)'
;MAAIRSAQIKRRTQAERREATRTALLDATIASLVEEGYANTTTRGIAERAGVTPGALQHHFTTKVELLAEARRRISTKIVQGLLGQGVPTDLPLLERSEQMVDRMWELYKGPLFQAGMELWIAARTDAELRANLIEVQRYGGEWIAAAGPLAYPEVADRPGVTELPAVTELIATADATLRGLAVLRFVNDADADRVWPATRAYLLAMAAPLRAEAEAEAQR
;
A
#
# COMPACT_ATOMS: atom_id res chain seq x y z
N MET A 1 35.31 -40.67 4.40
CA MET A 1 34.79 -40.46 3.02
C MET A 1 33.57 -39.56 3.12
N ALA A 2 33.78 -38.25 2.87
CA ALA A 2 32.73 -37.24 2.97
C ALA A 2 31.93 -37.19 1.64
N ALA A 3 30.68 -37.53 1.69
CA ALA A 3 29.76 -37.37 0.59
C ALA A 3 29.34 -35.88 0.51
N ILE A 4 29.92 -35.18 -0.44
CA ILE A 4 29.55 -33.82 -0.81
C ILE A 4 28.13 -33.93 -1.39
N ARG A 5 27.13 -33.49 -0.63
CA ARG A 5 25.77 -33.25 -1.13
C ARG A 5 25.83 -32.08 -2.10
N SER A 6 25.90 -32.37 -3.37
CA SER A 6 25.69 -31.43 -4.46
C SER A 6 24.25 -30.89 -4.33
N ALA A 7 24.11 -29.68 -3.84
CA ALA A 7 22.83 -28.95 -3.87
C ALA A 7 22.47 -28.76 -5.35
N GLN A 8 21.51 -29.52 -5.87
CA GLN A 8 20.92 -29.31 -7.18
C GLN A 8 20.27 -27.93 -7.19
N ILE A 9 20.96 -26.95 -7.81
CA ILE A 9 20.39 -25.66 -8.12
C ILE A 9 19.25 -25.92 -9.13
N LYS A 10 18.02 -25.93 -8.62
CA LYS A 10 16.83 -26.14 -9.43
C LYS A 10 16.79 -25.04 -10.49
N ARG A 11 16.99 -25.42 -11.75
CA ARG A 11 17.02 -24.48 -12.88
C ARG A 11 15.64 -23.84 -13.00
N ARG A 12 15.54 -22.51 -12.76
CA ARG A 12 14.28 -21.76 -12.87
C ARG A 12 13.64 -21.97 -14.22
N THR A 13 12.35 -22.22 -14.26
CA THR A 13 11.54 -22.33 -15.46
C THR A 13 11.53 -20.99 -16.21
N GLN A 14 11.12 -20.98 -17.47
CA GLN A 14 10.98 -19.75 -18.25
C GLN A 14 9.92 -18.81 -17.64
N ALA A 15 8.83 -19.37 -17.10
CA ALA A 15 7.79 -18.62 -16.40
C ALA A 15 8.34 -17.94 -15.14
N GLU A 16 9.10 -18.68 -14.30
CA GLU A 16 9.75 -18.11 -13.09
C GLU A 16 10.76 -17.02 -13.43
N ARG A 17 11.50 -17.14 -14.52
CA ARG A 17 12.43 -16.08 -14.97
C ARG A 17 11.67 -14.84 -15.43
N ARG A 18 10.59 -15.02 -16.21
CA ARG A 18 9.74 -13.93 -16.67
C ARG A 18 9.14 -13.17 -15.50
N GLU A 19 8.61 -13.87 -14.50
CA GLU A 19 8.03 -13.25 -13.30
C GLU A 19 9.11 -12.54 -12.45
N ALA A 20 10.29 -13.13 -12.30
CA ALA A 20 11.40 -12.49 -11.60
C ALA A 20 11.84 -11.19 -12.28
N THR A 21 11.92 -11.18 -13.63
CA THR A 21 12.24 -9.96 -14.38
C THR A 21 11.14 -8.91 -14.24
N ARG A 22 9.87 -9.29 -14.34
CA ARG A 22 8.74 -8.39 -14.12
C ARG A 22 8.75 -7.76 -12.74
N THR A 23 9.00 -8.56 -11.72
CA THR A 23 9.16 -8.11 -10.33
C THR A 23 10.32 -7.11 -10.18
N ALA A 24 11.49 -7.42 -10.76
CA ALA A 24 12.65 -6.54 -10.71
C ALA A 24 12.38 -5.17 -11.38
N LEU A 25 11.68 -5.16 -12.52
CA LEU A 25 11.28 -3.94 -13.19
C LEU A 25 10.32 -3.09 -12.35
N LEU A 26 9.34 -3.70 -11.69
CA LEU A 26 8.41 -2.99 -10.81
C LEU A 26 9.11 -2.43 -9.58
N ASP A 27 10.01 -3.20 -8.95
CA ASP A 27 10.79 -2.73 -7.80
C ASP A 27 11.77 -1.61 -8.20
N ALA A 28 12.42 -1.70 -9.36
CA ALA A 28 13.26 -0.63 -9.91
C ALA A 28 12.45 0.64 -10.21
N THR A 29 11.22 0.50 -10.70
CA THR A 29 10.30 1.64 -10.93
C THR A 29 9.95 2.33 -9.63
N ILE A 30 9.60 1.57 -8.59
CA ILE A 30 9.28 2.12 -7.27
C ILE A 30 10.50 2.85 -6.69
N ALA A 31 11.69 2.25 -6.76
CA ALA A 31 12.92 2.86 -6.29
C ALA A 31 13.24 4.18 -7.03
N SER A 32 13.06 4.21 -8.36
CA SER A 32 13.26 5.44 -9.15
C SER A 32 12.27 6.53 -8.76
N LEU A 33 10.99 6.18 -8.54
CA LEU A 33 9.98 7.14 -8.07
C LEU A 33 10.33 7.74 -6.69
N VAL A 34 10.85 6.93 -5.77
CA VAL A 34 11.26 7.37 -4.43
C VAL A 34 12.49 8.29 -4.49
N GLU A 35 13.52 7.91 -5.26
CA GLU A 35 14.84 8.55 -5.24
C GLU A 35 14.92 9.74 -6.20
N GLU A 36 14.28 9.65 -7.36
CA GLU A 36 14.43 10.57 -8.48
C GLU A 36 13.15 11.36 -8.80
N GLY A 37 12.00 10.92 -8.26
CA GLY A 37 10.67 11.45 -8.56
C GLY A 37 10.14 11.08 -9.94
N TYR A 38 8.88 11.43 -10.21
CA TYR A 38 8.22 11.07 -11.47
C TYR A 38 8.90 11.67 -12.70
N ALA A 39 9.34 12.94 -12.62
CA ALA A 39 9.91 13.66 -13.77
C ALA A 39 11.18 13.00 -14.32
N ASN A 40 12.01 12.44 -13.43
CA ASN A 40 13.29 11.82 -13.78
C ASN A 40 13.18 10.31 -13.99
N THR A 41 12.05 9.69 -13.62
CA THR A 41 11.79 8.27 -13.85
C THR A 41 11.62 7.98 -15.33
N THR A 42 12.61 7.32 -15.95
CA THR A 42 12.62 6.95 -17.38
C THR A 42 12.65 5.43 -17.55
N THR A 43 12.06 4.92 -18.65
CA THR A 43 12.12 3.48 -18.99
C THR A 43 13.55 2.96 -19.13
N ARG A 44 14.46 3.79 -19.63
CA ARG A 44 15.87 3.46 -19.74
C ARG A 44 16.52 3.32 -18.37
N GLY A 45 16.35 4.32 -17.49
CA GLY A 45 16.90 4.27 -16.12
C GLY A 45 16.32 3.10 -15.30
N ILE A 46 15.02 2.80 -15.46
CA ILE A 46 14.38 1.63 -14.85
C ILE A 46 15.02 0.33 -15.35
N ALA A 47 15.23 0.17 -16.67
CA ALA A 47 15.86 -1.03 -17.22
C ALA A 47 17.30 -1.20 -16.69
N GLU A 48 18.09 -0.12 -16.66
CA GLU A 48 19.46 -0.11 -16.13
C GLU A 48 19.45 -0.49 -14.63
N ARG A 49 18.57 0.09 -13.82
CA ARG A 49 18.41 -0.23 -12.39
C ARG A 49 17.98 -1.68 -12.15
N ALA A 50 17.11 -2.22 -13.00
CA ALA A 50 16.66 -3.60 -12.91
C ALA A 50 17.68 -4.63 -13.46
N GLY A 51 18.78 -4.18 -14.04
CA GLY A 51 19.80 -5.04 -14.64
C GLY A 51 19.33 -5.78 -15.90
N VAL A 52 18.43 -5.16 -16.69
CA VAL A 52 17.86 -5.73 -17.92
C VAL A 52 18.07 -4.79 -19.10
N THR A 53 17.92 -5.33 -20.32
CA THR A 53 17.98 -4.51 -21.54
C THR A 53 16.67 -3.71 -21.72
N PRO A 54 16.70 -2.55 -22.40
CA PRO A 54 15.47 -1.82 -22.76
C PRO A 54 14.48 -2.67 -23.57
N GLY A 55 14.97 -3.55 -24.44
CA GLY A 55 14.12 -4.49 -25.18
C GLY A 55 13.42 -5.53 -24.29
N ALA A 56 14.10 -6.00 -23.23
CA ALA A 56 13.47 -6.87 -22.24
C ALA A 56 12.37 -6.14 -21.45
N LEU A 57 12.57 -4.88 -21.06
CA LEU A 57 11.53 -4.07 -20.44
C LEU A 57 10.32 -3.95 -21.37
N GLN A 58 10.54 -3.58 -22.66
CA GLN A 58 9.47 -3.39 -23.62
C GLN A 58 8.69 -4.68 -23.92
N HIS A 59 9.32 -5.84 -23.75
CA HIS A 59 8.63 -7.13 -23.83
C HIS A 59 7.68 -7.38 -22.64
N HIS A 60 7.96 -6.79 -21.48
CA HIS A 60 7.12 -6.93 -20.27
C HIS A 60 6.05 -5.84 -20.15
N PHE A 61 6.36 -4.64 -20.61
CA PHE A 61 5.49 -3.47 -20.51
C PHE A 61 5.55 -2.68 -21.82
N THR A 62 4.39 -2.60 -22.50
CA THR A 62 4.29 -1.96 -23.80
C THR A 62 4.48 -0.45 -23.71
N THR A 63 4.01 0.17 -22.64
CA THR A 63 4.12 1.62 -22.41
C THR A 63 4.68 1.95 -21.04
N LYS A 64 5.23 3.17 -20.89
CA LYS A 64 5.63 3.70 -19.58
C LYS A 64 4.43 3.78 -18.62
N VAL A 65 3.26 4.15 -19.14
CA VAL A 65 2.04 4.29 -18.32
C VAL A 65 1.59 2.94 -17.76
N GLU A 66 1.62 1.87 -18.56
CA GLU A 66 1.35 0.51 -18.08
C GLU A 66 2.30 0.10 -16.96
N LEU A 67 3.60 0.33 -17.14
CA LEU A 67 4.61 0.04 -16.10
C LEU A 67 4.34 0.81 -14.80
N LEU A 68 4.01 2.10 -14.90
CA LEU A 68 3.72 2.95 -13.74
C LEU A 68 2.41 2.53 -13.04
N ALA A 69 1.37 2.16 -13.76
CA ALA A 69 0.12 1.66 -13.20
C ALA A 69 0.35 0.34 -12.43
N GLU A 70 1.13 -0.57 -12.98
CA GLU A 70 1.49 -1.82 -12.31
C GLU A 70 2.40 -1.60 -11.10
N ALA A 71 3.34 -0.65 -11.17
CA ALA A 71 4.13 -0.23 -10.02
C ALA A 71 3.24 0.34 -8.91
N ARG A 72 2.21 1.12 -9.26
CA ARG A 72 1.23 1.64 -8.29
C ARG A 72 0.42 0.52 -7.62
N ARG A 73 -0.03 -0.51 -8.38
CA ARG A 73 -0.68 -1.71 -7.79
C ARG A 73 0.24 -2.40 -6.79
N ARG A 74 1.51 -2.58 -7.16
CA ARG A 74 2.51 -3.18 -6.28
C ARG A 74 2.76 -2.36 -5.02
N ILE A 75 2.78 -1.03 -5.11
CA ILE A 75 2.84 -0.12 -3.96
C ILE A 75 1.65 -0.38 -3.04
N SER A 76 0.43 -0.42 -3.55
CA SER A 76 -0.77 -0.70 -2.76
C SER A 76 -0.68 -2.05 -2.05
N THR A 77 -0.28 -3.10 -2.77
CA THR A 77 -0.09 -4.44 -2.19
C THR A 77 0.94 -4.43 -1.07
N LYS A 78 2.10 -3.77 -1.26
CA LYS A 78 3.14 -3.68 -0.23
C LYS A 78 2.67 -2.89 1.01
N ILE A 79 1.87 -1.84 0.84
CA ILE A 79 1.29 -1.07 1.95
C ILE A 79 0.34 -1.97 2.77
N VAL A 80 -0.57 -2.68 2.11
CA VAL A 80 -1.50 -3.62 2.79
C VAL A 80 -0.74 -4.76 3.47
N GLN A 81 0.26 -5.33 2.81
CA GLN A 81 1.13 -6.35 3.41
C GLN A 81 1.89 -5.81 4.62
N GLY A 82 2.36 -4.56 4.58
CA GLY A 82 3.00 -3.91 5.72
C GLY A 82 2.04 -3.69 6.88
N LEU A 83 0.78 -3.37 6.59
CA LEU A 83 -0.26 -3.18 7.60
C LEU A 83 -0.64 -4.50 8.30
N LEU A 84 -0.83 -5.56 7.52
CA LEU A 84 -1.33 -6.85 7.99
C LEU A 84 -0.23 -7.88 8.26
N GLY A 85 0.96 -7.70 7.69
CA GLY A 85 2.02 -8.71 7.66
C GLY A 85 2.63 -9.06 9.02
N GLN A 86 2.44 -8.20 10.03
CA GLN A 86 2.82 -8.48 11.43
C GLN A 86 1.69 -9.16 12.22
N GLY A 87 0.61 -9.54 11.54
CA GLY A 87 -0.61 -10.02 12.17
C GLY A 87 -1.44 -8.87 12.76
N VAL A 88 -2.71 -9.17 13.00
CA VAL A 88 -3.59 -8.29 13.76
C VAL A 88 -3.62 -8.82 15.19
N PRO A 89 -3.33 -8.01 16.22
CA PRO A 89 -3.30 -8.46 17.61
C PRO A 89 -4.73 -8.67 18.14
N THR A 90 -5.39 -9.74 17.71
CA THR A 90 -6.78 -10.06 18.07
C THR A 90 -6.98 -10.42 19.54
N ASP A 91 -5.89 -10.65 20.27
CA ASP A 91 -5.84 -10.88 21.71
C ASP A 91 -5.91 -9.58 22.55
N LEU A 92 -5.72 -8.41 21.91
CA LEU A 92 -5.80 -7.13 22.58
C LEU A 92 -7.23 -6.60 22.66
N PRO A 93 -7.55 -5.78 23.70
CA PRO A 93 -8.76 -4.99 23.73
C PRO A 93 -8.95 -4.17 22.46
N LEU A 94 -10.19 -4.00 22.00
CA LEU A 94 -10.50 -3.34 20.72
C LEU A 94 -9.92 -1.92 20.62
N LEU A 95 -9.89 -1.17 21.71
CA LEU A 95 -9.28 0.15 21.73
C LEU A 95 -7.78 0.10 21.45
N GLU A 96 -7.04 -0.74 22.17
CA GLU A 96 -5.59 -0.88 22.01
C GLU A 96 -5.23 -1.41 20.60
N ARG A 97 -6.03 -2.32 20.08
CA ARG A 97 -5.92 -2.80 18.71
C ARG A 97 -6.10 -1.68 17.70
N SER A 98 -7.14 -0.85 17.87
CA SER A 98 -7.40 0.31 17.00
C SER A 98 -6.26 1.32 17.07
N GLU A 99 -5.70 1.56 18.25
CA GLU A 99 -4.54 2.43 18.44
C GLU A 99 -3.32 1.92 17.65
N GLN A 100 -2.99 0.65 17.80
CA GLN A 100 -1.88 0.04 17.06
C GLN A 100 -2.09 0.08 15.54
N MET A 101 -3.33 -0.15 15.06
CA MET A 101 -3.64 -0.09 13.64
C MET A 101 -3.48 1.32 13.07
N VAL A 102 -3.97 2.33 13.79
CA VAL A 102 -3.81 3.75 13.39
C VAL A 102 -2.33 4.15 13.37
N ASP A 103 -1.56 3.75 14.38
CA ASP A 103 -0.13 4.02 14.46
C ASP A 103 0.64 3.32 13.31
N ARG A 104 0.33 2.05 13.01
CA ARG A 104 0.90 1.32 11.86
C ARG A 104 0.56 1.99 10.53
N MET A 105 -0.69 2.44 10.36
CA MET A 105 -1.08 3.18 9.17
C MET A 105 -0.23 4.44 9.03
N TRP A 106 -0.07 5.22 10.08
CA TRP A 106 0.74 6.43 10.05
C TRP A 106 2.20 6.14 9.65
N GLU A 107 2.83 5.09 10.20
CA GLU A 107 4.19 4.70 9.80
C GLU A 107 4.29 4.37 8.29
N LEU A 108 3.28 3.71 7.73
CA LEU A 108 3.24 3.40 6.28
C LEU A 108 3.09 4.66 5.43
N TYR A 109 2.30 5.65 5.89
CA TYR A 109 2.10 6.93 5.20
C TYR A 109 3.33 7.83 5.28
N LYS A 110 4.15 7.71 6.32
CA LYS A 110 5.47 8.36 6.40
C LYS A 110 6.52 7.73 5.48
N GLY A 111 6.27 6.52 5.01
CA GLY A 111 7.25 5.70 4.31
C GLY A 111 7.43 6.03 2.83
N PRO A 112 8.53 5.53 2.24
CA PRO A 112 8.89 5.80 0.85
C PRO A 112 7.87 5.25 -0.15
N LEU A 113 7.15 4.16 0.17
CA LEU A 113 6.11 3.63 -0.70
C LEU A 113 4.95 4.61 -0.90
N PHE A 114 4.57 5.33 0.17
CA PHE A 114 3.57 6.38 0.06
C PHE A 114 4.07 7.53 -0.81
N GLN A 115 5.32 7.98 -0.62
CA GLN A 115 5.93 9.03 -1.44
C GLN A 115 5.91 8.66 -2.93
N ALA A 116 6.35 7.44 -3.29
CA ALA A 116 6.29 6.95 -4.66
C ALA A 116 4.86 6.95 -5.23
N GLY A 117 3.87 6.59 -4.41
CA GLY A 117 2.46 6.64 -4.80
C GLY A 117 1.97 8.06 -5.06
N MET A 118 2.39 9.02 -4.24
CA MET A 118 2.04 10.43 -4.39
C MET A 118 2.67 11.07 -5.62
N GLU A 119 3.89 10.72 -5.99
CA GLU A 119 4.51 11.14 -7.25
C GLU A 119 3.62 10.83 -8.46
N LEU A 120 3.06 9.61 -8.51
CA LEU A 120 2.16 9.20 -9.58
C LEU A 120 0.82 9.96 -9.53
N TRP A 121 0.29 10.25 -8.36
CA TRP A 121 -0.96 11.00 -8.21
C TRP A 121 -0.83 12.45 -8.65
N ILE A 122 0.25 13.09 -8.26
CA ILE A 122 0.55 14.47 -8.67
C ILE A 122 0.74 14.53 -10.20
N ALA A 123 1.48 13.58 -10.77
CA ALA A 123 1.67 13.49 -12.21
C ALA A 123 0.36 13.29 -12.99
N ALA A 124 -0.54 12.44 -12.48
CA ALA A 124 -1.84 12.17 -13.09
C ALA A 124 -2.76 13.40 -13.19
N ARG A 125 -2.47 14.48 -12.44
CA ARG A 125 -3.21 15.74 -12.55
C ARG A 125 -3.13 16.34 -13.95
N THR A 126 -2.00 16.19 -14.62
CA THR A 126 -1.71 16.76 -15.96
C THR A 126 -1.56 15.72 -17.06
N ASP A 127 -1.48 14.43 -16.71
CA ASP A 127 -1.37 13.31 -17.62
C ASP A 127 -2.69 12.52 -17.63
N ALA A 128 -3.47 12.66 -18.70
CA ALA A 128 -4.80 12.05 -18.81
C ALA A 128 -4.73 10.52 -18.97
N GLU A 129 -3.72 10.00 -19.66
CA GLU A 129 -3.53 8.56 -19.85
C GLU A 129 -3.14 7.89 -18.53
N LEU A 130 -2.17 8.47 -17.81
CA LEU A 130 -1.78 8.01 -16.47
C LEU A 130 -2.97 8.06 -15.51
N ARG A 131 -3.74 9.15 -15.53
CA ARG A 131 -4.93 9.29 -14.67
C ARG A 131 -5.95 8.21 -14.93
N ALA A 132 -6.28 7.90 -16.17
CA ALA A 132 -7.23 6.84 -16.51
C ALA A 132 -6.79 5.48 -15.97
N ASN A 133 -5.51 5.15 -16.10
CA ASN A 133 -4.94 3.90 -15.56
C ASN A 133 -4.93 3.89 -14.02
N LEU A 134 -4.65 5.02 -13.36
CA LEU A 134 -4.62 5.09 -11.90
C LEU A 134 -6.00 5.02 -11.25
N ILE A 135 -7.07 5.47 -11.91
CA ILE A 135 -8.46 5.31 -11.41
C ILE A 135 -8.78 3.84 -11.19
N GLU A 136 -8.45 2.96 -12.14
CA GLU A 136 -8.65 1.52 -12.02
C GLU A 136 -7.83 0.93 -10.85
N VAL A 137 -6.59 1.36 -10.71
CA VAL A 137 -5.72 0.91 -9.61
C VAL A 137 -6.23 1.38 -8.25
N GLN A 138 -6.79 2.60 -8.18
CA GLN A 138 -7.33 3.14 -6.94
C GLN A 138 -8.58 2.39 -6.48
N ARG A 139 -9.47 2.03 -7.42
CA ARG A 139 -10.63 1.19 -7.13
C ARG A 139 -10.20 -0.15 -6.52
N TYR A 140 -9.22 -0.80 -7.13
CA TYR A 140 -8.62 -2.04 -6.62
C TYR A 140 -8.01 -1.88 -5.21
N GLY A 141 -7.31 -0.76 -4.96
CA GLY A 141 -6.75 -0.44 -3.64
C GLY A 141 -7.82 -0.27 -2.56
N GLY A 142 -8.94 0.37 -2.89
CA GLY A 142 -10.10 0.51 -2.01
C GLY A 142 -10.74 -0.84 -1.65
N GLU A 143 -10.89 -1.73 -2.62
CA GLU A 143 -11.37 -3.10 -2.40
C GLU A 143 -10.46 -3.89 -1.44
N TRP A 144 -9.14 -3.73 -1.54
CA TRP A 144 -8.18 -4.36 -0.64
C TRP A 144 -8.26 -3.83 0.79
N ILE A 145 -8.42 -2.51 0.97
CA ILE A 145 -8.59 -1.89 2.28
C ILE A 145 -9.90 -2.36 2.91
N ALA A 146 -10.98 -2.41 2.14
CA ALA A 146 -12.25 -2.95 2.59
C ALA A 146 -12.15 -4.43 3.03
N ALA A 147 -11.43 -5.25 2.26
CA ALA A 147 -11.16 -6.65 2.61
C ALA A 147 -10.26 -6.82 3.86
N ALA A 148 -9.45 -5.84 4.20
CA ALA A 148 -8.61 -5.87 5.40
C ALA A 148 -9.39 -5.60 6.69
N GLY A 149 -10.51 -4.89 6.61
CA GLY A 149 -11.37 -4.58 7.76
C GLY A 149 -11.82 -5.81 8.54
N PRO A 150 -12.42 -6.83 7.91
CA PRO A 150 -12.79 -8.10 8.55
C PRO A 150 -11.61 -8.83 9.21
N LEU A 151 -10.41 -8.73 8.64
CA LEU A 151 -9.21 -9.33 9.23
C LEU A 151 -8.75 -8.56 10.48
N ALA A 152 -8.95 -7.24 10.50
CA ALA A 152 -8.59 -6.41 11.63
C ALA A 152 -9.62 -6.50 12.78
N TYR A 153 -10.87 -6.73 12.44
CA TYR A 153 -12.00 -6.78 13.39
C TYR A 153 -12.89 -7.99 13.12
N PRO A 154 -12.41 -9.23 13.39
CA PRO A 154 -13.15 -10.46 13.12
C PRO A 154 -14.48 -10.51 13.89
N GLU A 155 -14.61 -9.83 15.02
CA GLU A 155 -15.82 -9.77 15.84
C GLU A 155 -17.02 -9.15 15.10
N VAL A 156 -16.74 -8.34 14.09
CA VAL A 156 -17.78 -7.72 13.25
C VAL A 156 -17.79 -8.26 11.82
N ALA A 157 -16.82 -9.11 11.45
CA ALA A 157 -16.64 -9.60 10.09
C ALA A 157 -17.79 -10.48 9.58
N ASP A 158 -18.40 -11.29 10.48
CA ASP A 158 -19.46 -12.23 10.15
C ASP A 158 -20.86 -11.58 10.11
N ARG A 159 -20.96 -10.27 10.36
CA ARG A 159 -22.24 -9.58 10.30
C ARG A 159 -22.64 -9.33 8.86
N PRO A 160 -23.83 -9.77 8.45
CA PRO A 160 -24.41 -9.37 7.18
C PRO A 160 -24.49 -7.84 7.11
N GLY A 161 -23.84 -7.23 6.11
CA GLY A 161 -23.88 -5.80 5.87
C GLY A 161 -22.87 -4.92 6.58
N VAL A 162 -21.97 -5.42 7.45
CA VAL A 162 -20.97 -4.58 8.13
C VAL A 162 -19.92 -4.04 7.14
N THR A 163 -19.44 -4.87 6.22
CA THR A 163 -18.54 -4.43 5.14
C THR A 163 -19.28 -3.56 4.09
N GLU A 164 -20.61 -3.62 4.06
CA GLU A 164 -21.47 -2.85 3.18
C GLU A 164 -22.06 -1.60 3.87
N LEU A 165 -21.78 -1.39 5.18
CA LEU A 165 -22.25 -0.21 5.87
C LEU A 165 -21.56 1.03 5.29
N PRO A 166 -22.32 2.00 4.75
CA PRO A 166 -21.75 3.25 4.27
C PRO A 166 -20.81 3.91 5.28
N ALA A 167 -21.15 3.82 6.57
CA ALA A 167 -20.36 4.35 7.67
C ALA A 167 -18.92 3.77 7.76
N VAL A 168 -18.73 2.47 7.53
CA VAL A 168 -17.39 1.85 7.56
C VAL A 168 -16.56 2.29 6.36
N THR A 169 -17.16 2.30 5.18
CA THR A 169 -16.51 2.76 3.94
C THR A 169 -16.13 4.24 4.04
N GLU A 170 -17.03 5.07 4.56
CA GLU A 170 -16.77 6.50 4.76
C GLU A 170 -15.71 6.75 5.83
N LEU A 171 -15.70 5.99 6.92
CA LEU A 171 -14.66 6.06 7.94
C LEU A 171 -13.28 5.76 7.35
N ILE A 172 -13.16 4.67 6.60
CA ILE A 172 -11.90 4.28 5.95
C ILE A 172 -11.46 5.34 4.95
N ALA A 173 -12.37 5.83 4.11
CA ALA A 173 -12.06 6.86 3.12
C ALA A 173 -11.63 8.18 3.79
N THR A 174 -12.28 8.56 4.88
CA THR A 174 -11.94 9.76 5.65
C THR A 174 -10.59 9.62 6.35
N ALA A 175 -10.31 8.46 6.95
CA ALA A 175 -9.02 8.18 7.56
C ALA A 175 -7.88 8.21 6.52
N ASP A 176 -8.08 7.57 5.36
CA ASP A 176 -7.12 7.57 4.25
C ASP A 176 -6.85 9.01 3.76
N ALA A 177 -7.90 9.79 3.51
CA ALA A 177 -7.75 11.18 3.06
C ALA A 177 -7.04 12.06 4.11
N THR A 178 -7.36 11.88 5.38
CA THR A 178 -6.74 12.62 6.50
C THR A 178 -5.26 12.28 6.63
N LEU A 179 -4.90 10.99 6.62
CA LEU A 179 -3.51 10.54 6.70
C LEU A 179 -2.69 10.98 5.48
N ARG A 180 -3.27 10.95 4.29
CA ARG A 180 -2.63 11.49 3.08
C ARG A 180 -2.34 12.97 3.21
N GLY A 181 -3.33 13.76 3.63
CA GLY A 181 -3.15 15.20 3.83
C GLY A 181 -2.03 15.49 4.82
N LEU A 182 -2.00 14.79 5.95
CA LEU A 182 -0.96 14.93 6.95
C LEU A 182 0.42 14.49 6.43
N ALA A 183 0.49 13.39 5.69
CA ALA A 183 1.74 12.89 5.13
C ALA A 183 2.32 13.81 4.04
N VAL A 184 1.46 14.51 3.28
CA VAL A 184 1.91 15.51 2.28
C VAL A 184 2.62 16.69 2.95
N LEU A 185 2.24 17.09 4.17
CA LEU A 185 2.95 18.15 4.90
C LEU A 185 4.43 17.80 5.11
N ARG A 186 4.75 16.53 5.26
CA ARG A 186 6.12 16.04 5.44
C ARG A 186 7.03 16.30 4.25
N PHE A 187 6.49 16.48 3.06
CA PHE A 187 7.30 16.80 1.87
C PHE A 187 7.98 18.16 1.96
N VAL A 188 7.47 19.03 2.84
CA VAL A 188 8.01 20.37 3.06
C VAL A 188 8.60 20.50 4.47
N ASN A 189 7.91 19.97 5.49
CA ASN A 189 8.32 20.14 6.88
C ASN A 189 7.79 18.98 7.75
N ASP A 190 8.66 18.08 8.17
CA ASP A 190 8.32 16.97 9.06
C ASP A 190 7.73 17.43 10.40
N ALA A 191 8.27 18.51 10.96
CA ALA A 191 7.85 19.01 12.27
C ALA A 191 6.37 19.46 12.30
N ASP A 192 5.82 19.95 11.19
CA ASP A 192 4.40 20.32 11.13
C ASP A 192 3.48 19.11 11.20
N ALA A 193 3.84 18.03 10.51
CA ALA A 193 3.09 16.79 10.57
C ALA A 193 3.17 16.16 11.97
N ASP A 194 4.36 16.12 12.57
CA ASP A 194 4.59 15.56 13.90
C ASP A 194 3.82 16.35 14.98
N ARG A 195 3.72 17.68 14.84
CA ARG A 195 2.94 18.53 15.73
C ARG A 195 1.43 18.27 15.66
N VAL A 196 0.91 17.97 14.47
CA VAL A 196 -0.52 17.74 14.24
C VAL A 196 -0.93 16.28 14.50
N TRP A 197 0.01 15.34 14.39
CA TRP A 197 -0.25 13.91 14.52
C TRP A 197 -1.03 13.50 15.80
N PRO A 198 -0.69 13.96 17.02
CA PRO A 198 -1.41 13.53 18.22
C PRO A 198 -2.91 13.86 18.18
N ALA A 199 -3.28 15.04 17.69
CA ALA A 199 -4.67 15.45 17.51
C ALA A 199 -5.37 14.64 16.41
N THR A 200 -4.69 14.41 15.28
CA THR A 200 -5.20 13.59 14.18
C THR A 200 -5.46 12.16 14.64
N ARG A 201 -4.51 11.55 15.37
CA ARG A 201 -4.65 10.21 15.95
C ARG A 201 -5.88 10.12 16.86
N ALA A 202 -6.03 11.06 17.78
CA ALA A 202 -7.18 11.10 18.70
C ALA A 202 -8.51 11.22 17.92
N TYR A 203 -8.55 12.03 16.87
CA TYR A 203 -9.72 12.19 16.02
C TYR A 203 -10.08 10.89 15.27
N LEU A 204 -9.10 10.22 14.66
CA LEU A 204 -9.32 8.94 13.96
C LEU A 204 -9.85 7.86 14.90
N LEU A 205 -9.32 7.80 16.13
CA LEU A 205 -9.79 6.86 17.16
C LEU A 205 -11.21 7.19 17.64
N ALA A 206 -11.55 8.48 17.76
CA ALA A 206 -12.89 8.91 18.11
C ALA A 206 -13.92 8.58 17.01
N MET A 207 -13.57 8.73 15.75
CA MET A 207 -14.43 8.36 14.62
C MET A 207 -14.76 6.86 14.60
N ALA A 208 -13.84 6.00 15.04
CA ALA A 208 -14.04 4.55 15.11
C ALA A 208 -14.76 4.09 16.40
N ALA A 209 -15.03 4.99 17.36
CA ALA A 209 -15.63 4.64 18.65
C ALA A 209 -17.00 3.96 18.55
N PRO A 210 -17.94 4.38 17.67
CA PRO A 210 -19.22 3.70 17.53
C PRO A 210 -19.09 2.23 17.09
N LEU A 211 -18.19 1.97 16.13
CA LEU A 211 -17.94 0.60 15.63
C LEU A 211 -17.33 -0.29 16.73
N ARG A 212 -16.43 0.28 17.55
CA ARG A 212 -15.86 -0.45 18.70
C ARG A 212 -16.92 -0.78 19.73
N ALA A 213 -17.78 0.17 20.09
CA ALA A 213 -18.85 -0.05 21.06
C ALA A 213 -19.82 -1.16 20.60
N GLU A 214 -20.14 -1.21 19.31
CA GLU A 214 -20.96 -2.30 18.76
C GLU A 214 -20.25 -3.65 18.83
N ALA A 215 -18.96 -3.71 18.49
CA ALA A 215 -18.18 -4.94 18.56
C ALA A 215 -18.01 -5.45 20.01
N GLU A 216 -17.79 -4.55 20.97
CA GLU A 216 -17.71 -4.89 22.41
C GLU A 216 -19.04 -5.41 22.95
N ALA A 217 -20.17 -4.79 22.57
CA ALA A 217 -21.50 -5.24 22.96
C ALA A 217 -21.82 -6.63 22.43
N GLU A 218 -21.30 -7.00 21.28
CA GLU A 218 -21.49 -8.33 20.70
C GLU A 218 -20.65 -9.40 21.39
N ALA A 219 -19.39 -9.09 21.69
CA ALA A 219 -18.50 -10.02 22.39
C ALA A 219 -18.99 -10.42 23.81
N GLN A 220 -19.93 -9.65 24.36
CA GLN A 220 -20.54 -9.89 25.67
C GLN A 220 -21.86 -10.68 25.61
N ARG A 221 -22.38 -11.03 24.42
CA ARG A 221 -23.59 -11.82 24.21
C ARG A 221 -23.31 -13.29 24.01
#